data_78b9fc9e0a66695d211b0dccfe504ccb
#
_entry.id   78b9fc9e0a66695d211b0dccfe504ccb
#
_cell.length_a   1.000
_cell.length_b   1.000
_cell.length_c   1.000
_cell.angle_alpha   90.00
_cell.angle_beta   90.00
_cell.angle_gamma   90.00
#
_symmetry.space_group_name_H-M   'P 1'
#
loop_
_entity.id
_entity.type
_entity.pdbx_description
1 polymer ?
#
loop_
_entity_poly.entity_id
_entity_poly.type
_entity_poly.pdbx_seq_one_letter_code
_entity_poly.pdbx_strand_id
1 'polypeptide(L)'
;MKTALIATAIASLTFAAPVFSAEGVQTPDAQSQAHVLLEQGDSLLESGKYEEAKKAFIDAITLNPNYVEAYDHLGKVLMQQVRYDEAAIEFSKAINLSSSDYAARFNRGVALYHLKKVDEAVQDFTEVIRLYPKNPAAYNIRGIAYFEQGKIDEAIRDYTKAIQLNPGYSKAYNNRGIAYMKQGKTAEAERDFAKSGEPVSRPTQSRVNKCVF
;
A
#
# COMPACT_ATOMS: atom_id res chain seq x y z
N MET A 1 -51.75 14.81 -40.50
CA MET A 1 -51.02 14.93 -39.25
C MET A 1 -50.11 13.74 -39.15
N LYS A 2 -48.80 13.98 -39.31
CA LYS A 2 -47.77 12.91 -39.33
C LYS A 2 -47.05 12.90 -37.97
N THR A 3 -47.26 11.84 -37.21
CA THR A 3 -46.53 11.56 -35.99
C THR A 3 -45.19 10.93 -36.31
N ALA A 4 -44.08 11.62 -35.98
CA ALA A 4 -42.74 11.12 -36.13
C ALA A 4 -42.35 10.29 -34.89
N LEU A 5 -42.03 9.01 -35.09
CA LEU A 5 -41.39 8.17 -34.12
C LEU A 5 -39.89 8.50 -34.08
N ILE A 6 -39.40 8.90 -32.92
CA ILE A 6 -37.97 9.02 -32.68
C ILE A 6 -37.49 7.64 -32.21
N ALA A 7 -36.76 6.95 -33.06
CA ALA A 7 -36.05 5.71 -32.70
C ALA A 7 -34.71 6.09 -32.08
N THR A 8 -34.54 5.82 -30.79
CA THR A 8 -33.26 5.90 -30.08
C THR A 8 -32.39 4.69 -30.48
N ALA A 9 -31.36 4.97 -31.29
CA ALA A 9 -30.37 3.97 -31.64
C ALA A 9 -29.43 3.73 -30.44
N ILE A 10 -29.57 2.56 -29.81
CA ILE A 10 -28.57 2.03 -28.89
C ILE A 10 -27.40 1.54 -29.73
N ALA A 11 -26.30 2.27 -29.73
CA ALA A 11 -25.06 1.81 -30.36
C ALA A 11 -24.46 0.69 -29.54
N SER A 12 -24.70 -0.56 -29.96
CA SER A 12 -23.96 -1.73 -29.49
C SER A 12 -22.52 -1.62 -30.03
N LEU A 13 -21.57 -1.40 -29.12
CA LEU A 13 -20.14 -1.56 -29.45
C LEU A 13 -19.89 -3.03 -29.75
N THR A 14 -19.92 -3.41 -31.00
CA THR A 14 -19.35 -4.68 -31.47
C THR A 14 -17.85 -4.49 -31.54
N PHE A 15 -17.11 -5.25 -30.72
CA PHE A 15 -15.66 -5.38 -30.85
C PHE A 15 -15.38 -6.03 -32.22
N ALA A 16 -14.94 -5.22 -33.17
CA ALA A 16 -14.44 -5.69 -34.45
C ALA A 16 -12.99 -6.19 -34.25
N ALA A 17 -12.69 -7.34 -34.81
CA ALA A 17 -11.33 -7.86 -34.97
C ALA A 17 -10.42 -6.81 -35.67
N PRO A 18 -9.09 -6.84 -35.48
CA PRO A 18 -8.19 -5.82 -36.00
C PRO A 18 -8.32 -5.70 -37.52
N VAL A 19 -8.83 -4.56 -37.97
CA VAL A 19 -8.86 -4.23 -39.41
C VAL A 19 -7.50 -3.57 -39.70
N PHE A 20 -6.69 -4.22 -40.54
CA PHE A 20 -5.49 -3.61 -41.10
C PHE A 20 -5.89 -2.39 -41.91
N SER A 21 -5.57 -1.19 -41.42
CA SER A 21 -5.68 0.03 -42.22
C SER A 21 -4.47 0.11 -43.17
N ALA A 22 -4.70 0.67 -44.36
CA ALA A 22 -3.76 0.70 -45.48
C ALA A 22 -2.44 1.50 -45.20
N GLU A 23 -2.21 2.03 -43.99
CA GLU A 23 -1.05 2.84 -43.63
C GLU A 23 -0.13 2.21 -42.56
N GLY A 24 -0.27 0.93 -42.24
CA GLY A 24 0.68 0.22 -41.39
C GLY A 24 0.74 0.67 -39.94
N VAL A 25 -0.18 1.50 -39.44
CA VAL A 25 -0.32 1.84 -38.04
C VAL A 25 -1.03 0.70 -37.34
N GLN A 26 -0.28 -0.18 -36.68
CA GLN A 26 -0.85 -1.19 -35.79
C GLN A 26 -1.55 -0.45 -34.64
N THR A 27 -2.85 -0.67 -34.45
CA THR A 27 -3.51 -0.26 -33.20
C THR A 27 -2.80 -0.98 -32.04
N PRO A 28 -2.43 -0.27 -30.94
CA PRO A 28 -1.80 -0.91 -29.78
C PRO A 28 -2.63 -2.11 -29.35
N ASP A 29 -1.98 -3.24 -29.07
CA ASP A 29 -2.66 -4.39 -28.48
C ASP A 29 -3.25 -4.05 -27.10
N ALA A 30 -4.14 -4.88 -26.59
CA ALA A 30 -4.80 -4.65 -25.30
C ALA A 30 -3.79 -4.49 -24.15
N GLN A 31 -2.65 -5.18 -24.23
CA GLN A 31 -1.60 -5.09 -23.22
C GLN A 31 -0.89 -3.72 -23.26
N SER A 32 -0.56 -3.22 -24.46
CA SER A 32 0.03 -1.89 -24.62
C SER A 32 -0.94 -0.79 -24.17
N GLN A 33 -2.23 -0.94 -24.46
CA GLN A 33 -3.27 0.00 -24.01
C GLN A 33 -3.41 -0.04 -22.48
N ALA A 34 -3.40 -1.22 -21.87
CA ALA A 34 -3.44 -1.38 -20.42
C ALA A 34 -2.23 -0.71 -19.74
N HIS A 35 -1.06 -0.79 -20.36
CA HIS A 35 0.15 -0.13 -19.84
C HIS A 35 0.04 1.41 -19.90
N VAL A 36 -0.45 1.96 -21.00
CA VAL A 36 -0.70 3.42 -21.12
C VAL A 36 -1.69 3.89 -20.04
N LEU A 37 -2.75 3.13 -19.79
CA LEU A 37 -3.72 3.44 -18.74
C LEU A 37 -3.10 3.36 -17.34
N LEU A 38 -2.18 2.42 -17.09
CA LEU A 38 -1.44 2.34 -15.84
C LEU A 38 -0.61 3.60 -15.62
N GLU A 39 0.22 4.01 -16.60
CA GLU A 39 1.03 5.23 -16.52
C GLU A 39 0.19 6.49 -16.34
N GLN A 40 -0.95 6.56 -17.02
CA GLN A 40 -1.92 7.64 -16.83
C GLN A 40 -2.48 7.65 -15.41
N GLY A 41 -2.83 6.50 -14.88
CA GLY A 41 -3.30 6.32 -13.51
C GLY A 41 -2.26 6.78 -12.48
N ASP A 42 -0.99 6.45 -12.69
CA ASP A 42 0.12 6.88 -11.82
C ASP A 42 0.27 8.39 -11.80
N SER A 43 0.28 9.03 -12.96
CA SER A 43 0.34 10.50 -13.06
C SER A 43 -0.84 11.19 -12.36
N LEU A 44 -2.03 10.61 -12.46
CA LEU A 44 -3.23 11.10 -11.78
C LEU A 44 -3.15 10.91 -10.27
N LEU A 45 -2.61 9.79 -9.82
CA LEU A 45 -2.39 9.51 -8.40
C LEU A 45 -1.39 10.49 -7.78
N GLU A 46 -0.26 10.75 -8.45
CA GLU A 46 0.73 11.75 -8.03
C GLU A 46 0.14 13.16 -7.97
N SER A 47 -0.80 13.48 -8.87
CA SER A 47 -1.52 14.76 -8.88
C SER A 47 -2.66 14.84 -7.86
N GLY A 48 -2.89 13.78 -7.06
CA GLY A 48 -3.96 13.70 -6.07
C GLY A 48 -5.37 13.52 -6.66
N LYS A 49 -5.49 13.20 -7.95
CA LYS A 49 -6.76 12.98 -8.66
C LYS A 49 -7.23 11.53 -8.49
N TYR A 50 -7.58 11.16 -7.25
CA TYR A 50 -7.81 9.78 -6.86
C TYR A 50 -8.94 9.07 -7.62
N GLU A 51 -10.05 9.74 -7.91
CA GLU A 51 -11.17 9.12 -8.64
C GLU A 51 -10.82 8.86 -10.11
N GLU A 52 -10.08 9.78 -10.74
CA GLU A 52 -9.61 9.62 -12.11
C GLU A 52 -8.55 8.50 -12.19
N ALA A 53 -7.61 8.47 -11.25
CA ALA A 53 -6.60 7.41 -11.15
C ALA A 53 -7.24 6.03 -10.95
N LYS A 54 -8.23 5.93 -10.05
CA LYS A 54 -9.00 4.71 -9.82
C LYS A 54 -9.63 4.19 -11.11
N LYS A 55 -10.26 5.10 -11.88
CA LYS A 55 -10.87 4.73 -13.15
C LYS A 55 -9.83 4.19 -14.14
N ALA A 56 -8.69 4.88 -14.28
CA ALA A 56 -7.63 4.46 -15.20
C ALA A 56 -7.09 3.05 -14.84
N PHE A 57 -6.90 2.75 -13.55
CA PHE A 57 -6.46 1.40 -13.13
C PHE A 57 -7.53 0.33 -13.35
N ILE A 58 -8.82 0.64 -13.15
CA ILE A 58 -9.93 -0.28 -13.47
C ILE A 58 -9.99 -0.55 -14.98
N ASP A 59 -9.82 0.47 -15.81
CA ASP A 59 -9.81 0.33 -17.27
C ASP A 59 -8.59 -0.52 -17.71
N ALA A 60 -7.40 -0.34 -17.09
CA ALA A 60 -6.22 -1.17 -17.31
C ALA A 60 -6.47 -2.63 -16.94
N ILE A 61 -7.09 -2.89 -15.80
CA ILE A 61 -7.48 -4.25 -15.34
C ILE A 61 -8.50 -4.88 -16.29
N THR A 62 -9.41 -4.09 -16.83
CA THR A 62 -10.42 -4.57 -17.78
C THR A 62 -9.78 -5.06 -19.09
N LEU A 63 -8.74 -4.38 -19.55
CA LEU A 63 -7.96 -4.79 -20.73
C LEU A 63 -7.01 -5.95 -20.43
N ASN A 64 -6.41 -5.98 -19.25
CA ASN A 64 -5.52 -7.05 -18.80
C ASN A 64 -5.87 -7.50 -17.37
N PRO A 65 -6.75 -8.48 -17.17
CA PRO A 65 -7.15 -8.98 -15.86
C PRO A 65 -6.01 -9.61 -15.02
N ASN A 66 -4.84 -9.87 -15.63
CA ASN A 66 -3.67 -10.39 -14.93
C ASN A 66 -2.60 -9.33 -14.65
N TYR A 67 -2.95 -8.04 -14.74
CA TYR A 67 -2.00 -6.96 -14.56
C TYR A 67 -1.79 -6.67 -13.06
N VAL A 68 -0.79 -7.32 -12.49
CA VAL A 68 -0.47 -7.27 -11.05
C VAL A 68 -0.33 -5.83 -10.55
N GLU A 69 0.44 -5.01 -11.26
CA GLU A 69 0.73 -3.63 -10.89
C GLU A 69 -0.54 -2.77 -10.85
N ALA A 70 -1.49 -3.01 -11.74
CA ALA A 70 -2.74 -2.25 -11.76
C ALA A 70 -3.59 -2.52 -10.50
N TYR A 71 -3.62 -3.75 -10.01
CA TYR A 71 -4.27 -4.07 -8.73
C TYR A 71 -3.55 -3.43 -7.54
N ASP A 72 -2.20 -3.46 -7.50
CA ASP A 72 -1.44 -2.81 -6.41
C ASP A 72 -1.68 -1.29 -6.41
N HIS A 73 -1.65 -0.64 -7.57
CA HIS A 73 -1.87 0.79 -7.69
C HIS A 73 -3.33 1.18 -7.37
N LEU A 74 -4.31 0.38 -7.78
CA LEU A 74 -5.71 0.56 -7.36
C LEU A 74 -5.85 0.46 -5.83
N GLY A 75 -5.21 -0.54 -5.21
CA GLY A 75 -5.15 -0.66 -3.77
C GLY A 75 -4.54 0.57 -3.08
N LYS A 76 -3.46 1.13 -3.64
CA LYS A 76 -2.85 2.38 -3.14
C LYS A 76 -3.79 3.57 -3.22
N VAL A 77 -4.53 3.73 -4.32
CA VAL A 77 -5.56 4.79 -4.42
C VAL A 77 -6.62 4.62 -3.33
N LEU A 78 -7.11 3.41 -3.12
CA LEU A 78 -8.10 3.12 -2.09
C LEU A 78 -7.56 3.39 -0.67
N MET A 79 -6.27 3.12 -0.41
CA MET A 79 -5.59 3.51 0.83
C MET A 79 -5.61 5.03 1.06
N GLN A 80 -5.33 5.84 0.03
CA GLN A 80 -5.40 7.30 0.11
C GLN A 80 -6.83 7.80 0.40
N GLN A 81 -7.83 7.06 -0.05
CA GLN A 81 -9.25 7.32 0.22
C GLN A 81 -9.74 6.75 1.57
N VAL A 82 -8.84 6.16 2.38
CA VAL A 82 -9.17 5.52 3.68
C VAL A 82 -10.14 4.32 3.53
N ARG A 83 -10.21 3.72 2.34
CA ARG A 83 -11.05 2.55 2.00
C ARG A 83 -10.23 1.28 2.17
N TYR A 84 -9.81 1.02 3.41
CA TYR A 84 -8.84 -0.04 3.72
C TYR A 84 -9.34 -1.46 3.43
N ASP A 85 -10.64 -1.72 3.55
CA ASP A 85 -11.24 -3.02 3.25
C ASP A 85 -11.16 -3.34 1.75
N GLU A 86 -11.52 -2.38 0.91
CA GLU A 86 -11.41 -2.54 -0.54
C GLU A 86 -9.95 -2.60 -0.99
N ALA A 87 -9.08 -1.77 -0.40
CA ALA A 87 -7.65 -1.84 -0.67
C ALA A 87 -7.06 -3.23 -0.38
N ALA A 88 -7.42 -3.84 0.75
CA ALA A 88 -6.97 -5.19 1.11
C ALA A 88 -7.44 -6.26 0.11
N ILE A 89 -8.63 -6.08 -0.49
CA ILE A 89 -9.12 -6.96 -1.56
C ILE A 89 -8.26 -6.84 -2.81
N GLU A 90 -7.96 -5.61 -3.26
CA GLU A 90 -7.18 -5.40 -4.48
C GLU A 90 -5.73 -5.87 -4.30
N PHE A 91 -5.09 -5.60 -3.16
CA PHE A 91 -3.78 -6.17 -2.84
C PHE A 91 -3.80 -7.71 -2.79
N SER A 92 -4.90 -8.31 -2.31
CA SER A 92 -5.03 -9.78 -2.33
C SER A 92 -5.10 -10.35 -3.74
N LYS A 93 -5.72 -9.64 -4.69
CA LYS A 93 -5.71 -10.04 -6.10
C LYS A 93 -4.30 -9.96 -6.68
N ALA A 94 -3.56 -8.87 -6.41
CA ALA A 94 -2.16 -8.73 -6.82
C ALA A 94 -1.29 -9.88 -6.26
N ILE A 95 -1.43 -10.21 -4.97
CA ILE A 95 -0.69 -11.30 -4.32
C ILE A 95 -1.04 -12.67 -4.91
N ASN A 96 -2.29 -12.90 -5.28
CA ASN A 96 -2.72 -14.15 -5.92
C ASN A 96 -2.13 -14.32 -7.32
N LEU A 97 -1.98 -13.23 -8.06
CA LEU A 97 -1.34 -13.22 -9.37
C LEU A 97 0.19 -13.32 -9.27
N SER A 98 0.80 -12.72 -8.25
CA SER A 98 2.23 -12.74 -7.99
C SER A 98 2.50 -12.92 -6.49
N SER A 99 2.70 -14.16 -6.05
CA SER A 99 2.92 -14.49 -4.63
C SER A 99 4.25 -13.92 -4.08
N SER A 100 5.18 -13.56 -4.95
CA SER A 100 6.47 -12.94 -4.61
C SER A 100 6.39 -11.41 -4.55
N ASP A 101 5.26 -10.80 -4.90
CA ASP A 101 5.08 -9.36 -4.78
C ASP A 101 5.02 -8.95 -3.31
N TYR A 102 6.18 -8.49 -2.82
CA TYR A 102 6.28 -8.02 -1.45
C TYR A 102 5.59 -6.68 -1.24
N ALA A 103 5.49 -5.82 -2.27
CA ALA A 103 4.91 -4.49 -2.14
C ALA A 103 3.40 -4.58 -1.88
N ALA A 104 2.68 -5.37 -2.68
CA ALA A 104 1.26 -5.63 -2.46
C ALA A 104 1.00 -6.27 -1.08
N ARG A 105 1.86 -7.22 -0.66
CA ARG A 105 1.75 -7.85 0.65
C ARG A 105 2.02 -6.86 1.79
N PHE A 106 3.04 -6.02 1.66
CA PHE A 106 3.33 -4.96 2.62
C PHE A 106 2.14 -3.99 2.75
N ASN A 107 1.62 -3.51 1.63
CA ASN A 107 0.49 -2.58 1.59
C ASN A 107 -0.79 -3.22 2.14
N ARG A 108 -1.04 -4.52 1.88
CA ARG A 108 -2.15 -5.24 2.48
C ARG A 108 -2.02 -5.32 4.00
N GLY A 109 -0.84 -5.63 4.50
CA GLY A 109 -0.55 -5.62 5.93
C GLY A 109 -0.84 -4.27 6.59
N VAL A 110 -0.50 -3.16 5.91
CA VAL A 110 -0.86 -1.80 6.39
C VAL A 110 -2.37 -1.60 6.40
N ALA A 111 -3.09 -1.99 5.34
CA ALA A 111 -4.54 -1.90 5.28
C ALA A 111 -5.21 -2.72 6.40
N LEU A 112 -4.75 -3.96 6.61
CA LEU A 112 -5.23 -4.85 7.69
C LEU A 112 -4.98 -4.26 9.09
N TYR A 113 -3.82 -3.62 9.29
CA TYR A 113 -3.55 -2.93 10.55
C TYR A 113 -4.55 -1.79 10.81
N HIS A 114 -4.85 -0.99 9.81
CA HIS A 114 -5.86 0.06 9.93
C HIS A 114 -7.28 -0.50 10.18
N LEU A 115 -7.58 -1.67 9.64
CA LEU A 115 -8.83 -2.41 9.91
C LEU A 115 -8.84 -3.09 11.30
N LYS A 116 -7.79 -2.90 12.12
CA LYS A 116 -7.61 -3.59 13.41
C LYS A 116 -7.48 -5.12 13.32
N LYS A 117 -7.21 -5.64 12.14
CA LYS A 117 -6.87 -7.05 11.89
C LYS A 117 -5.38 -7.28 12.11
N VAL A 118 -4.92 -7.00 13.34
CA VAL A 118 -3.48 -6.90 13.64
C VAL A 118 -2.77 -8.24 13.48
N ASP A 119 -3.41 -9.37 13.80
CA ASP A 119 -2.81 -10.71 13.64
C ASP A 119 -2.54 -11.03 12.15
N GLU A 120 -3.48 -10.70 11.27
CA GLU A 120 -3.32 -10.86 9.82
C GLU A 120 -2.21 -9.94 9.28
N ALA A 121 -2.14 -8.70 9.77
CA ALA A 121 -1.08 -7.77 9.42
C ALA A 121 0.31 -8.30 9.80
N VAL A 122 0.47 -8.86 11.00
CA VAL A 122 1.73 -9.49 11.45
C VAL A 122 2.13 -10.65 10.54
N GLN A 123 1.17 -11.45 10.06
CA GLN A 123 1.46 -12.54 9.11
C GLN A 123 2.00 -11.97 7.79
N ASP A 124 1.37 -10.94 7.24
CA ASP A 124 1.83 -10.30 6.00
C ASP A 124 3.22 -9.70 6.15
N PHE A 125 3.49 -8.94 7.22
CA PHE A 125 4.82 -8.37 7.47
C PHE A 125 5.88 -9.45 7.72
N THR A 126 5.52 -10.58 8.33
CA THR A 126 6.43 -11.70 8.53
C THR A 126 6.83 -12.32 7.20
N GLU A 127 5.89 -12.46 6.28
CA GLU A 127 6.18 -12.97 4.94
C GLU A 127 7.00 -11.98 4.12
N VAL A 128 6.74 -10.67 4.24
CA VAL A 128 7.60 -9.62 3.64
C VAL A 128 9.04 -9.74 4.15
N ILE A 129 9.23 -9.93 5.45
CA ILE A 129 10.57 -10.12 6.05
C ILE A 129 11.23 -11.40 5.54
N ARG A 130 10.48 -12.49 5.37
CA ARG A 130 10.99 -13.74 4.80
C ARG A 130 11.50 -13.54 3.37
N LEU A 131 10.77 -12.81 2.55
CA LEU A 131 11.14 -12.51 1.15
C LEU A 131 12.28 -11.49 1.06
N TYR A 132 12.26 -10.46 1.92
CA TYR A 132 13.20 -9.33 1.90
C TYR A 132 13.77 -9.05 3.31
N PRO A 133 14.67 -9.90 3.83
CA PRO A 133 15.15 -9.84 5.21
C PRO A 133 16.04 -8.61 5.51
N LYS A 134 16.38 -7.84 4.50
CA LYS A 134 17.17 -6.60 4.64
C LYS A 134 16.32 -5.32 4.55
N ASN A 135 14.99 -5.43 4.56
CA ASN A 135 14.10 -4.26 4.52
C ASN A 135 13.82 -3.73 5.94
N PRO A 136 14.40 -2.59 6.36
CA PRO A 136 14.21 -2.06 7.71
C PRO A 136 12.77 -1.61 7.98
N ALA A 137 12.04 -1.15 6.93
CA ALA A 137 10.65 -0.72 7.09
C ALA A 137 9.74 -1.89 7.48
N ALA A 138 9.97 -3.08 6.94
CA ALA A 138 9.17 -4.26 7.27
C ALA A 138 9.30 -4.66 8.76
N TYR A 139 10.49 -4.60 9.32
CA TYR A 139 10.69 -4.81 10.75
C TYR A 139 10.04 -3.70 11.58
N ASN A 140 10.22 -2.44 11.21
CA ASN A 140 9.61 -1.34 11.95
C ASN A 140 8.09 -1.48 12.02
N ILE A 141 7.44 -1.76 10.89
CA ILE A 141 5.98 -1.84 10.84
C ILE A 141 5.43 -3.09 11.54
N ARG A 142 6.14 -4.24 11.48
CA ARG A 142 5.78 -5.41 12.27
C ARG A 142 5.96 -5.13 13.77
N GLY A 143 6.99 -4.40 14.14
CA GLY A 143 7.18 -3.91 15.51
C GLY A 143 6.02 -3.06 15.99
N ILE A 144 5.46 -2.18 15.15
CA ILE A 144 4.25 -1.40 15.46
C ILE A 144 3.06 -2.33 15.70
N ALA A 145 2.88 -3.33 14.86
CA ALA A 145 1.80 -4.30 15.02
C ALA A 145 1.95 -5.13 16.33
N TYR A 146 3.17 -5.56 16.68
CA TYR A 146 3.43 -6.19 17.95
C TYR A 146 3.19 -5.28 19.16
N PHE A 147 3.56 -4.00 19.04
CA PHE A 147 3.29 -3.03 20.09
C PHE A 147 1.79 -2.86 20.34
N GLU A 148 0.99 -2.79 19.28
CA GLU A 148 -0.49 -2.73 19.37
C GLU A 148 -1.08 -3.99 20.03
N GLN A 149 -0.47 -5.17 19.81
CA GLN A 149 -0.83 -6.42 20.49
C GLN A 149 -0.39 -6.46 21.97
N GLY A 150 0.33 -5.45 22.46
CA GLY A 150 0.96 -5.48 23.79
C GLY A 150 2.20 -6.36 23.90
N LYS A 151 2.71 -6.90 22.79
CA LYS A 151 3.94 -7.71 22.70
C LYS A 151 5.16 -6.80 22.63
N ILE A 152 5.45 -6.13 23.76
CA ILE A 152 6.42 -5.02 23.81
C ILE A 152 7.84 -5.52 23.54
N ASP A 153 8.23 -6.69 24.02
CA ASP A 153 9.57 -7.26 23.81
C ASP A 153 9.80 -7.63 22.33
N GLU A 154 8.79 -8.17 21.66
CA GLU A 154 8.81 -8.45 20.24
C GLU A 154 8.97 -7.16 19.43
N ALA A 155 8.21 -6.12 19.78
CA ALA A 155 8.30 -4.83 19.15
C ALA A 155 9.72 -4.23 19.27
N ILE A 156 10.32 -4.25 20.47
CA ILE A 156 11.69 -3.77 20.71
C ILE A 156 12.70 -4.56 19.87
N ARG A 157 12.55 -5.89 19.74
CA ARG A 157 13.43 -6.70 18.88
C ARG A 157 13.35 -6.28 17.44
N ASP A 158 12.15 -6.07 16.92
CA ASP A 158 11.93 -5.66 15.54
C ASP A 158 12.45 -4.25 15.26
N TYR A 159 12.16 -3.26 16.11
CA TYR A 159 12.73 -1.92 15.99
C TYR A 159 14.26 -1.93 16.05
N THR A 160 14.84 -2.76 16.93
CA THR A 160 16.29 -2.92 17.02
C THR A 160 16.86 -3.48 15.72
N LYS A 161 16.18 -4.45 15.10
CA LYS A 161 16.58 -4.99 13.81
C LYS A 161 16.47 -3.96 12.69
N ALA A 162 15.41 -3.15 12.69
CA ALA A 162 15.25 -2.04 11.74
C ALA A 162 16.42 -1.04 11.86
N ILE A 163 16.80 -0.67 13.08
CA ILE A 163 17.93 0.23 13.37
C ILE A 163 19.27 -0.39 12.94
N GLN A 164 19.49 -1.69 13.17
CA GLN A 164 20.70 -2.38 12.71
C GLN A 164 20.83 -2.36 11.19
N LEU A 165 19.71 -2.49 10.47
CA LEU A 165 19.69 -2.45 9.00
C LEU A 165 19.82 -1.03 8.45
N ASN A 166 19.28 -0.04 9.15
CA ASN A 166 19.39 1.38 8.80
C ASN A 166 19.62 2.20 10.08
N PRO A 167 20.88 2.51 10.43
CA PRO A 167 21.21 3.30 11.63
C PRO A 167 20.67 4.74 11.61
N GLY A 168 20.23 5.26 10.46
CA GLY A 168 19.59 6.57 10.32
C GLY A 168 18.06 6.53 10.39
N TYR A 169 17.45 5.39 10.73
CA TYR A 169 15.99 5.25 10.67
C TYR A 169 15.31 5.88 11.89
N SER A 170 15.10 7.20 11.86
CA SER A 170 14.53 8.00 12.96
C SER A 170 13.21 7.43 13.52
N LYS A 171 12.30 6.98 12.65
CA LYS A 171 11.03 6.38 13.08
C LYS A 171 11.22 5.15 13.97
N ALA A 172 12.19 4.29 13.65
CA ALA A 172 12.45 3.08 14.43
C ALA A 172 13.03 3.41 15.83
N TYR A 173 13.88 4.43 15.94
CA TYR A 173 14.33 4.93 17.23
C TYR A 173 13.16 5.50 18.04
N ASN A 174 12.33 6.35 17.45
CA ASN A 174 11.17 6.91 18.14
C ASN A 174 10.23 5.79 18.66
N ASN A 175 9.91 4.82 17.81
CA ASN A 175 9.02 3.71 18.16
C ASN A 175 9.63 2.84 19.26
N ARG A 176 10.95 2.56 19.22
CA ARG A 176 11.64 1.82 20.27
C ARG A 176 11.67 2.59 21.58
N GLY A 177 11.90 3.89 21.53
CA GLY A 177 11.82 4.79 22.69
C GLY A 177 10.45 4.72 23.36
N ILE A 178 9.37 4.76 22.56
CA ILE A 178 7.99 4.58 23.06
C ILE A 178 7.82 3.21 23.73
N ALA A 179 8.35 2.16 23.12
CA ALA A 179 8.27 0.80 23.68
C ALA A 179 9.06 0.67 25.00
N TYR A 180 10.24 1.30 25.10
CA TYR A 180 11.00 1.38 26.35
C TYR A 180 10.26 2.16 27.44
N MET A 181 9.62 3.26 27.10
CA MET A 181 8.76 4.00 28.06
C MET A 181 7.65 3.11 28.61
N LYS A 182 7.01 2.29 27.74
CA LYS A 182 5.98 1.35 28.16
C LYS A 182 6.50 0.29 29.15
N GLN A 183 7.81 -0.03 29.09
CA GLN A 183 8.50 -0.92 30.03
C GLN A 183 9.06 -0.19 31.28
N GLY A 184 8.92 1.14 31.39
CA GLY A 184 9.53 1.93 32.45
C GLY A 184 11.04 2.16 32.29
N LYS A 185 11.63 1.84 31.14
CA LYS A 185 13.06 2.01 30.82
C LYS A 185 13.32 3.41 30.29
N THR A 186 13.22 4.40 31.18
CA THR A 186 13.28 5.82 30.83
C THR A 186 14.61 6.23 30.20
N ALA A 187 15.73 5.76 30.74
CA ALA A 187 17.07 6.14 30.24
C ALA A 187 17.34 5.62 28.82
N GLU A 188 16.84 4.42 28.48
CA GLU A 188 16.92 3.86 27.13
C GLU A 188 16.03 4.64 26.17
N ALA A 189 14.82 4.98 26.59
CA ALA A 189 13.88 5.76 25.81
C ALA A 189 14.43 7.15 25.45
N GLU A 190 15.00 7.88 26.42
CA GLU A 190 15.62 9.18 26.20
C GLU A 190 16.75 9.13 25.16
N ARG A 191 17.62 8.11 25.24
CA ARG A 191 18.68 7.90 24.26
C ARG A 191 18.14 7.70 22.84
N ASP A 192 17.05 6.94 22.72
CA ASP A 192 16.42 6.68 21.43
C ASP A 192 15.71 7.92 20.88
N PHE A 193 14.99 8.67 21.72
CA PHE A 193 14.38 9.95 21.30
C PHE A 193 15.44 10.97 20.86
N ALA A 194 16.59 11.06 21.55
CA ALA A 194 17.68 11.92 21.11
C ALA A 194 18.21 11.55 19.71
N LYS A 195 18.25 10.23 19.38
CA LYS A 195 18.67 9.77 18.06
C LYS A 195 17.60 9.91 16.98
N SER A 196 16.34 9.94 17.35
CA SER A 196 15.24 10.16 16.39
C SER A 196 15.18 11.59 15.87
N GLY A 197 15.89 12.54 16.50
CA GLY A 197 15.80 13.98 16.20
C GLY A 197 14.52 14.63 16.73
N GLU A 198 13.71 13.90 17.47
CA GLU A 198 12.53 14.45 18.12
C GLU A 198 12.96 15.18 19.40
N PRO A 199 12.43 16.40 19.66
CA PRO A 199 12.76 17.11 20.88
C PRO A 199 12.40 16.27 22.10
N VAL A 200 13.34 16.15 23.04
CA VAL A 200 13.16 15.44 24.34
C VAL A 200 12.26 16.30 25.24
N SER A 201 11.09 16.69 24.75
CA SER A 201 10.04 17.18 25.63
C SER A 201 9.51 15.97 26.39
N ARG A 202 9.41 16.09 27.73
CA ARG A 202 8.93 15.03 28.63
C ARG A 202 7.86 14.18 27.96
N PRO A 203 7.97 12.83 27.99
CA PRO A 203 6.99 11.97 27.34
C PRO A 203 5.62 12.26 27.93
N THR A 204 4.80 13.00 27.18
CA THR A 204 3.39 13.17 27.54
C THR A 204 2.71 11.82 27.32
N GLN A 205 1.75 11.49 28.19
CA GLN A 205 0.91 10.27 28.08
C GLN A 205 0.39 10.06 26.65
N SER A 206 0.24 11.14 25.88
CA SER A 206 -0.15 11.16 24.47
C SER A 206 0.88 10.52 23.52
N ARG A 207 2.21 10.59 23.81
CA ARG A 207 3.26 9.97 23.00
C ARG A 207 3.36 8.45 23.21
N VAL A 208 3.09 8.00 24.45
CA VAL A 208 3.21 6.58 24.80
C VAL A 208 2.20 5.71 24.04
N ASN A 209 1.21 6.32 23.38
CA ASN A 209 0.10 5.63 22.75
C ASN A 209 0.15 5.64 21.20
N LYS A 210 1.19 6.20 20.56
CA LYS A 210 1.25 6.28 19.08
C LYS A 210 2.64 5.99 18.54
N CYS A 211 2.86 4.75 18.10
CA CYS A 211 3.97 4.46 17.19
C CYS A 211 3.78 5.17 15.84
N VAL A 212 4.87 5.56 15.17
CA VAL A 212 4.87 6.30 13.91
C VAL A 212 5.16 5.36 12.75
N PHE A 213 4.24 5.33 11.80
CA PHE A 213 4.38 4.61 10.52
C PHE A 213 5.44 5.21 9.61
#